data_b4e1a07380cce616337b9e4dc6836c9d
#
_entry.id   b4e1a07380cce616337b9e4dc6836c9d
#
_cell.length_a   1.000
_cell.length_b   1.000
_cell.length_c   1.000
_cell.angle_alpha   90.00
_cell.angle_beta   90.00
_cell.angle_gamma   90.00
#
_symmetry.space_group_name_H-M   'P 1'
#
loop_
_entity.id
_entity.type
_entity.pdbx_description
1 polymer ?
#
loop_
_entity_poly.entity_id
_entity_poly.type
_entity_poly.pdbx_seq_one_letter_code
_entity_poly.pdbx_strand_id
1 'polypeptide(L)'
;MSAENLKSALRSPAFFIGCAFMAFQVWILFDAQQPMLQRPAHVVFALVLLFLYRPLSADWMPRSVRIAIDALLIAASLAVGAYYLGEFDRLTTRMENVSPILTIDIWAGTALVVLLLEGARRAVGWILVSVLLVFIAYAFFGNVLPGWLSFRGFGLEPAIEISTMTTAGVLGITTSTSADFIFYFIMFGAFYGAIGGGQLFIDLAIRLAGRAVGGPAKTAIISSSLMGSISGSAVANVVSTGVFTIPLMKRCGMKDHRAAGVEAIASTGGQLMPPVMGVAAFIMAEMLNMPYGQIALAGLIPAVAFYLALLLVVDLSARRGGQRAMTAEEVANTAALLPRIHLLLPPIVLVFALVSGYSAAYSAVIATIATIITPFLRRSTWIGLDSFIGG
;
A
#
# COMPACT_ATOMS: atom_id res chain seq x y z
N MET A 1 0.38 9.09 -21.10
CA MET A 1 -0.14 10.40 -20.61
C MET A 1 0.09 11.43 -21.70
N SER A 2 -0.84 12.34 -22.02
CA SER A 2 -0.59 13.41 -23.00
C SER A 2 0.36 14.45 -22.39
N ALA A 3 1.12 15.19 -23.23
CA ALA A 3 2.05 16.24 -22.76
C ALA A 3 1.35 17.33 -21.92
N GLU A 4 0.04 17.54 -22.11
CA GLU A 4 -0.76 18.46 -21.32
C GLU A 4 -1.04 17.91 -19.91
N ASN A 5 -1.31 16.61 -19.77
CA ASN A 5 -1.51 15.96 -18.48
C ASN A 5 -0.21 15.96 -17.65
N LEU A 6 0.95 15.81 -18.31
CA LEU A 6 2.25 15.93 -17.68
C LEU A 6 2.51 17.33 -17.13
N LYS A 7 2.26 18.38 -17.94
CA LYS A 7 2.42 19.78 -17.49
C LYS A 7 1.46 20.13 -16.35
N SER A 8 0.27 19.54 -16.33
CA SER A 8 -0.72 19.71 -15.26
C SER A 8 -0.27 19.00 -13.97
N ALA A 9 0.26 17.78 -14.07
CA ALA A 9 0.80 17.03 -12.93
C ALA A 9 2.01 17.75 -12.30
N LEU A 10 2.96 18.22 -13.12
CA LEU A 10 4.13 18.99 -12.67
C LEU A 10 3.79 20.34 -12.03
N ARG A 11 2.59 20.87 -12.26
CA ARG A 11 2.10 22.11 -11.62
C ARG A 11 1.27 21.84 -10.38
N SER A 12 0.96 20.58 -10.09
CA SER A 12 0.16 20.21 -8.92
C SER A 12 0.98 20.33 -7.62
N PRO A 13 0.47 21.01 -6.59
CA PRO A 13 1.10 21.01 -5.28
C PRO A 13 1.35 19.59 -4.73
N ALA A 14 0.46 18.66 -5.04
CA ALA A 14 0.58 17.27 -4.62
C ALA A 14 1.85 16.59 -5.16
N PHE A 15 2.27 16.91 -6.38
CA PHE A 15 3.52 16.40 -6.95
C PHE A 15 4.74 16.83 -6.13
N PHE A 16 4.85 18.12 -5.82
CA PHE A 16 5.99 18.65 -5.03
C PHE A 16 6.01 18.08 -3.61
N ILE A 17 4.84 17.94 -2.99
CA ILE A 17 4.73 17.33 -1.65
C ILE A 17 5.06 15.85 -1.71
N GLY A 18 4.65 15.13 -2.75
CA GLY A 18 5.02 13.73 -2.96
C GLY A 18 6.53 13.56 -3.14
N CYS A 19 7.18 14.40 -3.94
CA CYS A 19 8.63 14.42 -4.09
C CYS A 19 9.34 14.74 -2.77
N ALA A 20 8.84 15.71 -2.00
CA ALA A 20 9.38 16.05 -0.69
C ALA A 20 9.24 14.88 0.29
N PHE A 21 8.10 14.19 0.28
CA PHE A 21 7.87 13.00 1.10
C PHE A 21 8.83 11.87 0.74
N MET A 22 9.01 11.62 -0.56
CA MET A 22 9.96 10.61 -1.04
C MET A 22 11.40 10.97 -0.63
N ALA A 23 11.81 12.23 -0.81
CA ALA A 23 13.13 12.70 -0.40
C ALA A 23 13.36 12.58 1.11
N PHE A 24 12.34 12.94 1.91
CA PHE A 24 12.37 12.78 3.36
C PHE A 24 12.54 11.31 3.79
N GLN A 25 11.78 10.40 3.20
CA GLN A 25 11.89 8.98 3.53
C GLN A 25 13.23 8.37 3.10
N VAL A 26 13.74 8.75 1.92
CA VAL A 26 15.07 8.30 1.48
C VAL A 26 16.16 8.87 2.39
N TRP A 27 16.04 10.13 2.83
CA TRP A 27 16.99 10.72 3.77
C TRP A 27 17.03 9.95 5.11
N ILE A 28 15.86 9.63 5.68
CA ILE A 28 15.78 8.87 6.95
C ILE A 28 16.42 7.49 6.84
N LEU A 29 16.40 6.86 5.67
CA LEU A 29 17.05 5.56 5.48
C LEU A 29 18.57 5.61 5.72
N PHE A 30 19.21 6.75 5.41
CA PHE A 30 20.64 6.96 5.58
C PHE A 30 21.00 7.62 6.92
N ASP A 31 20.07 8.41 7.48
CA ASP A 31 20.23 9.14 8.74
C ASP A 31 19.01 8.86 9.63
N ALA A 32 19.08 7.73 10.35
CA ALA A 32 17.98 7.23 11.16
C ALA A 32 17.57 8.26 12.25
N GLN A 33 16.34 8.71 12.16
CA GLN A 33 15.76 9.69 13.09
C GLN A 33 15.01 9.00 14.23
N GLN A 34 14.81 9.72 15.32
CA GLN A 34 14.02 9.22 16.43
C GLN A 34 12.54 9.02 16.03
N PRO A 35 11.85 8.00 16.59
CA PRO A 35 10.46 7.68 16.24
C PRO A 35 9.49 8.87 16.39
N MET A 36 9.72 9.75 17.37
CA MET A 36 8.89 10.93 17.61
C MET A 36 9.11 12.08 16.62
N LEU A 37 10.12 11.99 15.75
CA LEU A 37 10.31 12.88 14.61
C LEU A 37 9.79 12.23 13.32
N GLN A 38 10.25 11.01 13.06
CA GLN A 38 9.98 10.30 11.83
C GLN A 38 8.49 9.98 11.63
N ARG A 39 7.85 9.39 12.65
CA ARG A 39 6.47 8.88 12.53
C ARG A 39 5.42 9.98 12.40
N PRO A 40 5.44 11.07 13.21
CA PRO A 40 4.54 12.19 12.99
C PRO A 40 4.73 12.84 11.62
N ALA A 41 5.97 13.06 11.19
CA ALA A 41 6.24 13.64 9.87
C ALA A 41 5.67 12.76 8.75
N HIS A 42 5.88 11.43 8.81
CA HIS A 42 5.28 10.48 7.87
C HIS A 42 3.75 10.60 7.81
N VAL A 43 3.09 10.64 8.98
CA VAL A 43 1.62 10.76 9.07
C VAL A 43 1.15 12.10 8.50
N VAL A 44 1.84 13.20 8.78
CA VAL A 44 1.49 14.52 8.27
C VAL A 44 1.61 14.57 6.74
N PHE A 45 2.71 14.07 6.16
CA PHE A 45 2.85 13.98 4.71
C PHE A 45 1.72 13.15 4.09
N ALA A 46 1.39 11.99 4.68
CA ALA A 46 0.32 11.13 4.22
C ALA A 46 -1.06 11.81 4.28
N LEU A 47 -1.37 12.53 5.37
CA LEU A 47 -2.63 13.27 5.52
C LEU A 47 -2.75 14.41 4.52
N VAL A 48 -1.69 15.21 4.35
CA VAL A 48 -1.68 16.32 3.39
C VAL A 48 -1.89 15.80 1.97
N LEU A 49 -1.19 14.74 1.56
CA LEU A 49 -1.37 14.11 0.26
C LEU A 49 -2.78 13.54 0.11
N LEU A 50 -3.29 12.86 1.14
CA LEU A 50 -4.65 12.31 1.13
C LEU A 50 -5.70 13.40 0.89
N PHE A 51 -5.64 14.53 1.61
CA PHE A 51 -6.61 15.61 1.45
C PHE A 51 -6.49 16.32 0.09
N LEU A 52 -5.31 16.33 -0.52
CA LEU A 52 -5.12 16.85 -1.88
C LEU A 52 -5.67 15.90 -2.94
N TYR A 53 -5.46 14.58 -2.80
CA TYR A 53 -5.90 13.60 -3.80
C TYR A 53 -7.35 13.13 -3.62
N ARG A 54 -7.89 13.23 -2.41
CA ARG A 54 -9.27 12.86 -2.06
C ARG A 54 -10.02 14.07 -1.49
N PRO A 55 -10.33 15.08 -2.33
CA PRO A 55 -11.08 16.25 -1.87
C PRO A 55 -12.46 15.85 -1.37
N LEU A 56 -13.06 16.69 -0.54
CA LEU A 56 -14.38 16.45 0.03
C LEU A 56 -15.44 16.33 -1.09
N SER A 57 -16.02 15.13 -1.22
CA SER A 57 -17.14 14.86 -2.11
C SER A 57 -18.46 15.04 -1.36
N ALA A 58 -19.03 16.23 -1.46
CA ALA A 58 -20.34 16.57 -0.88
C ALA A 58 -21.09 17.47 -1.86
N ASP A 59 -21.85 16.86 -2.78
CA ASP A 59 -22.48 17.58 -3.90
C ASP A 59 -23.53 18.60 -3.45
N TRP A 60 -24.05 18.45 -2.20
CA TRP A 60 -24.97 19.39 -1.57
C TRP A 60 -24.28 20.67 -1.04
N MET A 61 -22.94 20.70 -0.94
CA MET A 61 -22.16 21.85 -0.47
C MET A 61 -21.62 22.70 -1.63
N PRO A 62 -21.59 24.04 -1.50
CA PRO A 62 -20.92 24.92 -2.45
C PRO A 62 -19.42 24.55 -2.60
N ARG A 63 -18.91 24.65 -3.81
CA ARG A 63 -17.49 24.32 -4.13
C ARG A 63 -16.50 25.10 -3.27
N SER A 64 -16.77 26.39 -3.00
CA SER A 64 -15.92 27.24 -2.15
C SER A 64 -15.81 26.71 -0.71
N VAL A 65 -16.92 26.22 -0.14
CA VAL A 65 -16.94 25.66 1.21
C VAL A 65 -16.14 24.36 1.28
N ARG A 66 -16.28 23.50 0.27
CA ARG A 66 -15.49 22.23 0.18
C ARG A 66 -14.00 22.52 0.13
N ILE A 67 -13.57 23.47 -0.72
CA ILE A 67 -12.17 23.89 -0.83
C ILE A 67 -11.67 24.48 0.50
N ALA A 68 -12.48 25.29 1.19
CA ALA A 68 -12.11 25.86 2.46
C ALA A 68 -11.93 24.80 3.55
N ILE A 69 -12.79 23.77 3.58
CA ILE A 69 -12.66 22.64 4.51
C ILE A 69 -11.37 21.86 4.20
N ASP A 70 -11.08 21.54 2.94
CA ASP A 70 -9.87 20.84 2.57
C ASP A 70 -8.61 21.63 2.91
N ALA A 71 -8.61 22.94 2.65
CA ALA A 71 -7.52 23.83 3.04
C ALA A 71 -7.32 23.89 4.57
N LEU A 72 -8.42 23.91 5.34
CA LEU A 72 -8.37 23.88 6.81
C LEU A 72 -7.77 22.56 7.32
N LEU A 73 -8.15 21.42 6.74
CA LEU A 73 -7.62 20.11 7.14
C LEU A 73 -6.14 19.97 6.81
N ILE A 74 -5.70 20.51 5.67
CA ILE A 74 -4.29 20.58 5.31
C ILE A 74 -3.52 21.48 6.28
N ALA A 75 -4.05 22.67 6.57
CA ALA A 75 -3.43 23.59 7.51
C ALA A 75 -3.35 23.00 8.94
N ALA A 76 -4.41 22.31 9.39
CA ALA A 76 -4.42 21.59 10.66
C ALA A 76 -3.40 20.46 10.69
N SER A 77 -3.24 19.70 9.60
CA SER A 77 -2.22 18.65 9.50
C SER A 77 -0.80 19.23 9.60
N LEU A 78 -0.55 20.35 8.94
CA LEU A 78 0.74 21.06 9.04
C LEU A 78 0.98 21.65 10.43
N ALA A 79 -0.06 22.18 11.09
CA ALA A 79 0.04 22.68 12.45
C ALA A 79 0.38 21.56 13.45
N VAL A 80 -0.22 20.37 13.30
CA VAL A 80 0.14 19.18 14.08
C VAL A 80 1.60 18.80 13.82
N GLY A 81 2.06 18.82 12.56
CA GLY A 81 3.46 18.59 12.24
C GLY A 81 4.40 19.58 12.90
N ALA A 82 4.06 20.88 12.86
CA ALA A 82 4.83 21.94 13.51
C ALA A 82 4.89 21.75 15.02
N TYR A 83 3.80 21.30 15.65
CA TYR A 83 3.79 20.96 17.07
C TYR A 83 4.81 19.85 17.40
N TYR A 84 4.80 18.73 16.68
CA TYR A 84 5.76 17.63 16.93
C TYR A 84 7.21 18.05 16.70
N LEU A 85 7.46 18.91 15.71
CA LEU A 85 8.79 19.46 15.46
C LEU A 85 9.24 20.43 16.55
N GLY A 86 8.33 21.33 16.98
CA GLY A 86 8.65 22.35 18.00
C GLY A 86 8.81 21.79 19.40
N GLU A 87 8.05 20.74 19.74
CA GLU A 87 8.07 20.11 21.06
C GLU A 87 8.89 18.80 21.11
N PHE A 88 9.71 18.57 20.07
CA PHE A 88 10.43 17.32 19.88
C PHE A 88 11.28 16.93 21.11
N ASP A 89 12.12 17.84 21.61
CA ASP A 89 12.99 17.59 22.75
C ASP A 89 12.20 17.25 24.01
N ARG A 90 11.10 17.96 24.23
CA ARG A 90 10.21 17.71 25.37
C ARG A 90 9.51 16.35 25.24
N LEU A 91 8.95 16.04 24.07
CA LEU A 91 8.22 14.79 23.85
C LEU A 91 9.13 13.55 23.93
N THR A 92 10.40 13.67 23.58
CA THR A 92 11.36 12.57 23.64
C THR A 92 11.94 12.35 25.03
N THR A 93 12.01 13.40 25.87
CA THR A 93 12.60 13.31 27.22
C THR A 93 11.56 13.13 28.32
N ARG A 94 10.27 13.29 28.02
CA ARG A 94 9.20 13.13 29.01
C ARG A 94 9.03 11.67 29.47
N MET A 95 8.64 11.51 30.70
CA MET A 95 8.25 10.21 31.28
C MET A 95 6.75 10.00 31.15
N GLU A 96 6.34 8.89 30.54
CA GLU A 96 4.94 8.51 30.38
C GLU A 96 4.25 8.39 31.75
N ASN A 97 3.02 8.84 31.85
CA ASN A 97 2.19 8.86 33.08
C ASN A 97 2.80 9.64 34.27
N VAL A 98 3.91 10.36 34.12
CA VAL A 98 4.59 11.10 35.19
C VAL A 98 4.72 12.58 34.84
N SER A 99 5.20 12.90 33.63
CA SER A 99 5.39 14.26 33.18
C SER A 99 4.03 14.93 32.91
N PRO A 100 3.86 16.23 33.28
CA PRO A 100 2.60 16.93 33.05
C PRO A 100 2.23 17.00 31.57
N ILE A 101 0.94 16.86 31.27
CA ILE A 101 0.37 17.05 29.95
C ILE A 101 -0.03 18.52 29.81
N LEU A 102 0.48 19.18 28.79
CA LEU A 102 0.14 20.59 28.54
C LEU A 102 -1.18 20.68 27.74
N THR A 103 -1.87 21.80 27.87
CA THR A 103 -3.10 22.07 27.11
C THR A 103 -2.88 21.94 25.58
N ILE A 104 -1.70 22.36 25.10
CA ILE A 104 -1.34 22.25 23.70
C ILE A 104 -1.24 20.78 23.24
N ASP A 105 -0.80 19.87 24.11
CA ASP A 105 -0.71 18.44 23.83
C ASP A 105 -2.09 17.83 23.58
N ILE A 106 -3.07 18.24 24.41
CA ILE A 106 -4.46 17.79 24.27
C ILE A 106 -5.05 18.26 22.94
N TRP A 107 -4.82 19.53 22.60
CA TRP A 107 -5.33 20.05 21.32
C TRP A 107 -4.66 19.42 20.11
N ALA A 108 -3.33 19.31 20.11
CA ALA A 108 -2.59 18.70 19.00
C ALA A 108 -2.91 17.21 18.85
N GLY A 109 -2.99 16.46 19.95
CA GLY A 109 -3.34 15.05 19.94
C GLY A 109 -4.78 14.80 19.49
N THR A 110 -5.74 15.60 19.98
CA THR A 110 -7.14 15.53 19.53
C THR A 110 -7.24 15.87 18.04
N ALA A 111 -6.55 16.91 17.59
CA ALA A 111 -6.51 17.27 16.17
C ALA A 111 -5.96 16.12 15.31
N LEU A 112 -4.87 15.47 15.73
CA LEU A 112 -4.31 14.33 15.03
C LEU A 112 -5.31 13.19 14.91
N VAL A 113 -6.00 12.81 15.99
CA VAL A 113 -7.01 11.75 15.98
C VAL A 113 -8.17 12.10 15.03
N VAL A 114 -8.68 13.33 15.09
CA VAL A 114 -9.77 13.79 14.21
C VAL A 114 -9.33 13.79 12.74
N LEU A 115 -8.12 14.26 12.45
CA LEU A 115 -7.56 14.25 11.08
C LEU A 115 -7.40 12.83 10.55
N LEU A 116 -6.98 11.88 11.38
CA LEU A 116 -6.86 10.47 11.00
C LEU A 116 -8.24 9.82 10.77
N LEU A 117 -9.24 10.12 11.60
CA LEU A 117 -10.61 9.65 11.38
C LEU A 117 -11.21 10.22 10.09
N GLU A 118 -11.00 11.50 9.81
CA GLU A 118 -11.43 12.11 8.55
C GLU A 118 -10.66 11.53 7.35
N GLY A 119 -9.36 11.30 7.49
CA GLY A 119 -8.55 10.61 6.50
C GLY A 119 -9.04 9.19 6.22
N ALA A 120 -9.31 8.41 7.25
CA ALA A 120 -9.86 7.07 7.12
C ALA A 120 -11.25 7.08 6.45
N ARG A 121 -12.09 8.07 6.78
CA ARG A 121 -13.39 8.25 6.14
C ARG A 121 -13.27 8.48 4.64
N ARG A 122 -12.32 9.30 4.21
CA ARG A 122 -12.10 9.60 2.78
C ARG A 122 -11.43 8.46 2.02
N ALA A 123 -10.55 7.72 2.69
CA ALA A 123 -9.80 6.62 2.06
C ALA A 123 -10.62 5.34 1.96
N VAL A 124 -11.29 4.94 3.05
CA VAL A 124 -11.93 3.63 3.21
C VAL A 124 -13.47 3.74 3.34
N GLY A 125 -13.98 4.87 3.83
CA GLY A 125 -15.41 5.13 3.96
C GLY A 125 -15.93 5.02 5.39
N TRP A 126 -17.27 5.23 5.54
CA TRP A 126 -17.93 5.34 6.83
C TRP A 126 -17.96 4.04 7.65
N ILE A 127 -17.94 2.87 7.00
CA ILE A 127 -18.03 1.57 7.71
C ILE A 127 -16.90 1.39 8.70
N LEU A 128 -15.65 1.61 8.27
CA LEU A 128 -14.49 1.52 9.15
C LEU A 128 -14.53 2.58 10.25
N VAL A 129 -14.85 3.82 9.89
CA VAL A 129 -14.89 4.93 10.86
C VAL A 129 -15.96 4.70 11.93
N SER A 130 -17.15 4.18 11.58
CA SER A 130 -18.18 3.87 12.56
C SER A 130 -17.73 2.81 13.56
N VAL A 131 -17.02 1.78 13.10
CA VAL A 131 -16.42 0.78 14.00
C VAL A 131 -15.41 1.42 14.94
N LEU A 132 -14.50 2.27 14.41
CA LEU A 132 -13.52 2.99 15.24
C LEU A 132 -14.19 3.91 16.27
N LEU A 133 -15.24 4.65 15.86
CA LEU A 133 -15.99 5.51 16.79
C LEU A 133 -16.68 4.72 17.90
N VAL A 134 -17.21 3.52 17.61
CA VAL A 134 -17.78 2.63 18.65
C VAL A 134 -16.71 2.22 19.66
N PHE A 135 -15.51 1.84 19.21
CA PHE A 135 -14.42 1.48 20.14
C PHE A 135 -13.89 2.68 20.92
N ILE A 136 -13.79 3.85 20.28
CA ILE A 136 -13.42 5.11 20.98
C ILE A 136 -14.48 5.44 22.04
N ALA A 137 -15.77 5.39 21.69
CA ALA A 137 -16.84 5.59 22.64
C ALA A 137 -16.81 4.56 23.79
N TYR A 138 -16.53 3.30 23.48
CA TYR A 138 -16.34 2.27 24.49
C TYR A 138 -15.16 2.61 25.42
N ALA A 139 -14.05 3.08 24.88
CA ALA A 139 -12.88 3.46 25.69
C ALA A 139 -13.20 4.57 26.71
N PHE A 140 -14.07 5.53 26.34
CA PHE A 140 -14.44 6.64 27.26
C PHE A 140 -15.61 6.29 28.18
N PHE A 141 -16.61 5.55 27.69
CA PHE A 141 -17.88 5.28 28.37
C PHE A 141 -18.07 3.86 28.85
N GLY A 142 -17.00 3.07 28.91
CA GLY A 142 -17.08 1.65 29.34
C GLY A 142 -17.59 1.45 30.77
N ASN A 143 -17.50 2.48 31.62
CA ASN A 143 -18.03 2.47 32.98
C ASN A 143 -19.56 2.50 33.07
N VAL A 144 -20.24 2.88 31.99
CA VAL A 144 -21.71 2.90 31.92
C VAL A 144 -22.29 1.54 31.53
N LEU A 145 -21.46 0.65 30.96
CA LEU A 145 -21.91 -0.63 30.45
C LEU A 145 -22.07 -1.67 31.55
N PRO A 146 -23.07 -2.56 31.48
CA PRO A 146 -23.33 -3.56 32.50
C PRO A 146 -22.45 -4.82 32.34
N GLY A 147 -22.23 -5.52 33.44
CA GLY A 147 -21.64 -6.85 33.49
C GLY A 147 -20.20 -6.91 33.02
N TRP A 148 -19.84 -7.90 32.22
CA TRP A 148 -18.47 -8.17 31.76
C TRP A 148 -17.92 -7.13 30.76
N LEU A 149 -18.77 -6.30 30.21
CA LEU A 149 -18.38 -5.18 29.34
C LEU A 149 -17.98 -3.93 30.13
N SER A 150 -18.28 -3.89 31.41
CA SER A 150 -17.95 -2.73 32.26
C SER A 150 -16.46 -2.67 32.55
N PHE A 151 -15.88 -1.49 32.36
CA PHE A 151 -14.54 -1.17 32.81
C PHE A 151 -14.43 0.31 33.21
N ARG A 152 -13.36 0.69 33.89
CA ARG A 152 -13.20 2.02 34.48
C ARG A 152 -13.37 3.19 33.47
N GLY A 153 -13.10 2.99 32.18
CA GLY A 153 -13.01 4.03 31.19
C GLY A 153 -11.70 4.82 31.27
N PHE A 154 -11.35 5.51 30.19
CA PHE A 154 -10.19 6.40 30.16
C PHE A 154 -10.63 7.84 30.29
N GLY A 155 -9.86 8.66 31.02
CA GLY A 155 -9.96 10.12 30.94
C GLY A 155 -9.38 10.64 29.61
N LEU A 156 -9.70 11.86 29.24
CA LEU A 156 -9.22 12.47 27.99
C LEU A 156 -7.69 12.59 27.96
N GLU A 157 -7.09 13.08 29.03
CA GLU A 157 -5.63 13.28 29.10
C GLU A 157 -4.85 11.98 28.93
N PRO A 158 -5.10 10.89 29.71
CA PRO A 158 -4.42 9.61 29.50
C PRO A 158 -4.69 9.00 28.10
N ALA A 159 -5.90 9.18 27.57
CA ALA A 159 -6.24 8.67 26.25
C ALA A 159 -5.43 9.37 25.14
N ILE A 160 -5.28 10.69 25.20
CA ILE A 160 -4.47 11.47 24.27
C ILE A 160 -2.98 11.15 24.46
N GLU A 161 -2.50 11.07 25.70
CA GLU A 161 -1.11 10.71 25.99
C GLU A 161 -0.72 9.40 25.32
N ILE A 162 -1.44 8.31 25.62
CA ILE A 162 -1.15 6.98 25.07
C ILE A 162 -1.33 6.96 23.54
N SER A 163 -2.36 7.64 23.04
CA SER A 163 -2.68 7.56 21.61
C SER A 163 -1.73 8.36 20.73
N THR A 164 -1.23 9.51 21.19
CA THR A 164 -0.55 10.48 20.31
C THR A 164 0.81 10.95 20.78
N MET A 165 1.16 10.78 22.07
CA MET A 165 2.41 11.26 22.65
C MET A 165 3.41 10.13 22.94
N THR A 166 3.04 8.89 22.64
CA THR A 166 3.87 7.70 22.85
C THR A 166 3.98 6.88 21.57
N THR A 167 4.90 5.92 21.57
CA THR A 167 5.02 4.94 20.50
C THR A 167 4.12 3.72 20.67
N ALA A 168 3.17 3.76 21.61
CA ALA A 168 2.20 2.68 21.83
C ALA A 168 0.88 2.86 21.05
N GLY A 169 0.48 4.13 20.77
CA GLY A 169 -0.78 4.45 20.11
C GLY A 169 -0.68 4.61 18.59
N VAL A 170 -1.19 5.72 18.08
CA VAL A 170 -1.20 6.05 16.64
C VAL A 170 0.21 6.06 16.05
N LEU A 171 1.19 6.56 16.80
CA LEU A 171 2.60 6.59 16.39
C LEU A 171 3.34 5.28 16.72
N GLY A 172 2.60 4.22 17.00
CA GLY A 172 3.11 2.91 17.35
C GLY A 172 3.53 2.05 16.16
N ILE A 173 3.40 0.73 16.34
CA ILE A 173 3.89 -0.30 15.43
C ILE A 173 3.29 -0.18 14.01
N THR A 174 2.02 0.24 13.90
CA THR A 174 1.36 0.40 12.58
C THR A 174 1.95 1.55 11.77
N THR A 175 2.23 2.67 12.42
CA THR A 175 2.88 3.83 11.77
C THR A 175 4.36 3.55 11.49
N SER A 176 5.06 2.87 12.41
CA SER A 176 6.42 2.38 12.18
C SER A 176 6.47 1.50 10.94
N THR A 177 5.63 0.47 10.88
CA THR A 177 5.55 -0.43 9.72
C THR A 177 5.28 0.33 8.42
N SER A 178 4.41 1.35 8.45
CA SER A 178 4.13 2.19 7.28
C SER A 178 5.35 3.01 6.85
N ALA A 179 6.02 3.65 7.80
CA ALA A 179 7.16 4.53 7.55
C ALA A 179 8.45 3.76 7.21
N ASP A 180 8.69 2.62 7.89
CA ASP A 180 9.97 1.90 7.82
C ASP A 180 9.99 0.82 6.74
N PHE A 181 8.81 0.36 6.25
CA PHE A 181 8.72 -0.73 5.29
C PHE A 181 7.79 -0.42 4.12
N ILE A 182 6.49 -0.21 4.39
CA ILE A 182 5.45 -0.18 3.35
C ILE A 182 5.72 0.92 2.33
N PHE A 183 6.12 2.10 2.77
CA PHE A 183 6.42 3.23 1.90
C PHE A 183 7.40 2.86 0.78
N TYR A 184 8.51 2.22 1.12
CA TYR A 184 9.57 1.85 0.17
C TYR A 184 9.11 0.79 -0.83
N PHE A 185 8.28 -0.16 -0.40
CA PHE A 185 7.73 -1.16 -1.30
C PHE A 185 6.63 -0.60 -2.22
N ILE A 186 5.81 0.32 -1.72
CA ILE A 186 4.84 1.04 -2.57
C ILE A 186 5.58 1.86 -3.62
N MET A 187 6.63 2.57 -3.24
CA MET A 187 7.50 3.30 -4.15
C MET A 187 8.09 2.38 -5.22
N PHE A 188 8.69 1.24 -4.82
CA PHE A 188 9.19 0.24 -5.76
C PHE A 188 8.10 -0.27 -6.70
N GLY A 189 6.93 -0.65 -6.17
CA GLY A 189 5.81 -1.15 -6.96
C GLY A 189 5.27 -0.13 -7.97
N ALA A 190 5.19 1.14 -7.59
CA ALA A 190 4.75 2.23 -8.45
C ALA A 190 5.72 2.45 -9.63
N PHE A 191 7.02 2.57 -9.36
CA PHE A 191 8.05 2.67 -10.41
C PHE A 191 8.09 1.43 -11.30
N TYR A 192 7.98 0.23 -10.71
CA TYR A 192 7.96 -1.02 -11.48
C TYR A 192 6.73 -1.13 -12.38
N GLY A 193 5.57 -0.67 -11.92
CA GLY A 193 4.36 -0.54 -12.73
C GLY A 193 4.56 0.43 -13.89
N ALA A 194 5.17 1.60 -13.63
CA ALA A 194 5.41 2.63 -14.63
C ALA A 194 6.32 2.18 -15.79
N ILE A 195 7.30 1.31 -15.53
CA ILE A 195 8.18 0.73 -16.56
C ILE A 195 7.54 -0.42 -17.36
N GLY A 196 6.27 -0.78 -17.07
CA GLY A 196 5.57 -1.85 -17.76
C GLY A 196 5.81 -3.26 -17.19
N GLY A 197 6.32 -3.36 -15.97
CA GLY A 197 6.56 -4.62 -15.29
C GLY A 197 5.30 -5.46 -15.10
N GLY A 198 4.17 -4.82 -14.77
CA GLY A 198 2.88 -5.49 -14.65
C GLY A 198 2.42 -6.16 -15.95
N GLN A 199 2.57 -5.47 -17.09
CA GLN A 199 2.24 -6.05 -18.40
C GLN A 199 3.14 -7.23 -18.75
N LEU A 200 4.42 -7.17 -18.39
CA LEU A 200 5.34 -8.29 -18.60
C LEU A 200 4.88 -9.55 -17.86
N PHE A 201 4.38 -9.42 -16.62
CA PHE A 201 3.85 -10.55 -15.85
C PHE A 201 2.59 -11.15 -16.46
N ILE A 202 1.70 -10.32 -17.01
CA ILE A 202 0.50 -10.79 -17.72
C ILE A 202 0.91 -11.57 -18.97
N ASP A 203 1.81 -11.02 -19.77
CA ASP A 203 2.28 -11.67 -21.00
C ASP A 203 3.02 -12.99 -20.70
N LEU A 204 3.81 -13.03 -19.63
CA LEU A 204 4.47 -14.25 -19.15
C LEU A 204 3.43 -15.29 -18.72
N ALA A 205 2.42 -14.91 -17.95
CA ALA A 205 1.36 -15.80 -17.49
C ALA A 205 0.53 -16.36 -18.65
N ILE A 206 0.22 -15.55 -19.67
CA ILE A 206 -0.46 -16.00 -20.91
C ILE A 206 0.36 -17.08 -21.61
N ARG A 207 1.66 -16.89 -21.75
CA ARG A 207 2.52 -17.89 -22.43
C ARG A 207 2.67 -19.17 -21.61
N LEU A 208 2.67 -19.10 -20.28
CA LEU A 208 2.78 -20.26 -19.40
C LEU A 208 1.49 -21.07 -19.33
N ALA A 209 0.34 -20.44 -19.24
CA ALA A 209 -0.91 -21.11 -18.91
C ALA A 209 -2.05 -20.90 -19.92
N GLY A 210 -1.95 -19.95 -20.85
CA GLY A 210 -3.05 -19.58 -21.75
C GLY A 210 -3.63 -20.73 -22.57
N ARG A 211 -2.79 -21.66 -23.03
CA ARG A 211 -3.19 -22.84 -23.82
C ARG A 211 -3.73 -24.00 -23.00
N ALA A 212 -3.66 -23.95 -21.67
CA ALA A 212 -4.20 -25.01 -20.82
C ALA A 212 -5.73 -24.90 -20.70
N VAL A 213 -6.40 -25.95 -20.27
CA VAL A 213 -7.84 -25.92 -19.95
C VAL A 213 -8.06 -24.88 -18.87
N GLY A 214 -9.02 -23.97 -19.07
CA GLY A 214 -9.21 -22.82 -18.19
C GLY A 214 -8.03 -21.83 -18.22
N GLY A 215 -7.26 -21.81 -19.30
CA GLY A 215 -6.06 -21.00 -19.48
C GLY A 215 -6.20 -19.53 -19.07
N PRO A 216 -7.26 -18.81 -19.47
CA PRO A 216 -7.49 -17.44 -19.05
C PRO A 216 -7.54 -17.24 -17.54
N ALA A 217 -8.21 -18.13 -16.81
CA ALA A 217 -8.30 -18.04 -15.36
C ALA A 217 -6.96 -18.43 -14.68
N LYS A 218 -6.24 -19.42 -15.22
CA LYS A 218 -4.88 -19.74 -14.75
C LYS A 218 -3.91 -18.59 -15.01
N THR A 219 -4.05 -17.92 -16.15
CA THR A 219 -3.30 -16.68 -16.46
C THR A 219 -3.57 -15.60 -15.42
N ALA A 220 -4.85 -15.38 -15.07
CA ALA A 220 -5.21 -14.43 -14.02
C ALA A 220 -4.53 -14.79 -12.68
N ILE A 221 -4.57 -16.06 -12.27
CA ILE A 221 -3.95 -16.52 -11.02
C ILE A 221 -2.43 -16.30 -11.04
N ILE A 222 -1.74 -16.68 -12.11
CA ILE A 222 -0.28 -16.56 -12.22
C ILE A 222 0.12 -15.07 -12.28
N SER A 223 -0.55 -14.27 -13.12
CA SER A 223 -0.24 -12.84 -13.20
C SER A 223 -0.49 -12.11 -11.89
N SER A 224 -1.60 -12.44 -11.20
CA SER A 224 -1.90 -11.86 -9.89
C SER A 224 -0.94 -12.32 -8.80
N SER A 225 -0.42 -13.55 -8.85
CA SER A 225 0.62 -14.00 -7.90
C SER A 225 1.92 -13.22 -8.08
N LEU A 226 2.35 -13.02 -9.34
CA LEU A 226 3.55 -12.27 -9.66
C LEU A 226 3.39 -10.77 -9.34
N MET A 227 2.27 -10.17 -9.72
CA MET A 227 2.02 -8.75 -9.42
C MET A 227 1.81 -8.52 -7.93
N GLY A 228 1.11 -9.44 -7.26
CA GLY A 228 0.89 -9.40 -5.82
C GLY A 228 2.18 -9.49 -5.03
N SER A 229 3.15 -10.29 -5.48
CA SER A 229 4.47 -10.40 -4.86
C SER A 229 5.28 -9.09 -4.89
N ILE A 230 4.89 -8.12 -5.71
CA ILE A 230 5.54 -6.81 -5.80
C ILE A 230 4.71 -5.72 -5.13
N SER A 231 3.38 -5.74 -5.33
CA SER A 231 2.50 -4.68 -4.82
C SER A 231 2.11 -4.86 -3.35
N GLY A 232 2.07 -6.10 -2.85
CA GLY A 232 1.59 -6.43 -1.50
C GLY A 232 0.13 -6.04 -1.22
N SER A 233 -0.57 -5.43 -2.19
CA SER A 233 -1.92 -4.89 -2.05
C SER A 233 -2.91 -5.65 -2.94
N ALA A 234 -3.93 -6.28 -2.33
CA ALA A 234 -4.98 -6.97 -3.06
C ALA A 234 -5.75 -6.00 -3.99
N VAL A 235 -6.06 -4.80 -3.51
CA VAL A 235 -6.82 -3.80 -4.29
C VAL A 235 -6.00 -3.29 -5.48
N ALA A 236 -4.74 -2.93 -5.26
CA ALA A 236 -3.86 -2.50 -6.35
C ALA A 236 -3.66 -3.62 -7.38
N ASN A 237 -3.57 -4.88 -6.92
CA ASN A 237 -3.44 -6.04 -7.78
C ASN A 237 -4.69 -6.24 -8.66
N VAL A 238 -5.91 -6.24 -8.09
CA VAL A 238 -7.16 -6.33 -8.86
C VAL A 238 -7.26 -5.22 -9.90
N VAL A 239 -6.89 -3.99 -9.55
CA VAL A 239 -6.96 -2.85 -10.48
C VAL A 239 -5.96 -2.99 -11.62
N SER A 240 -4.75 -3.48 -11.34
CA SER A 240 -3.70 -3.58 -12.36
C SER A 240 -3.84 -4.81 -13.26
N THR A 241 -4.21 -5.98 -12.73
CA THR A 241 -4.34 -7.22 -13.51
C THR A 241 -5.76 -7.46 -14.02
N GLY A 242 -6.78 -7.14 -13.21
CA GLY A 242 -8.18 -7.44 -13.51
C GLY A 242 -8.74 -6.71 -14.72
N VAL A 243 -8.23 -5.53 -15.06
CA VAL A 243 -8.59 -4.80 -16.29
C VAL A 243 -8.31 -5.65 -17.55
N PHE A 244 -7.30 -6.50 -17.51
CA PHE A 244 -6.92 -7.38 -18.64
C PHE A 244 -7.47 -8.78 -18.47
N THR A 245 -7.37 -9.36 -17.28
CA THR A 245 -7.67 -10.78 -17.03
C THR A 245 -9.17 -11.05 -16.97
N ILE A 246 -9.99 -10.15 -16.40
CA ILE A 246 -11.45 -10.33 -16.35
C ILE A 246 -12.06 -10.37 -17.76
N PRO A 247 -11.79 -9.40 -18.67
CA PRO A 247 -12.26 -9.49 -20.06
C PRO A 247 -11.77 -10.73 -20.78
N LEU A 248 -10.52 -11.16 -20.53
CA LEU A 248 -9.95 -12.36 -21.12
C LEU A 248 -10.71 -13.63 -20.69
N MET A 249 -11.00 -13.79 -19.39
CA MET A 249 -11.80 -14.89 -18.86
C MET A 249 -13.22 -14.91 -19.44
N LYS A 250 -13.86 -13.75 -19.56
CA LYS A 250 -15.22 -13.61 -20.14
C LYS A 250 -15.25 -14.01 -21.61
N ARG A 251 -14.28 -13.59 -22.42
CA ARG A 251 -14.18 -13.98 -23.85
C ARG A 251 -14.03 -15.49 -24.04
N CYS A 252 -13.47 -16.18 -23.07
CA CYS A 252 -13.29 -17.63 -23.10
C CYS A 252 -14.44 -18.42 -22.44
N GLY A 253 -15.58 -17.78 -22.19
CA GLY A 253 -16.82 -18.41 -21.75
C GLY A 253 -17.04 -18.47 -20.25
N MET A 254 -16.23 -17.74 -19.44
CA MET A 254 -16.47 -17.63 -18.02
C MET A 254 -17.57 -16.61 -17.71
N LYS A 255 -18.50 -16.94 -16.79
CA LYS A 255 -19.54 -16.02 -16.33
C LYS A 255 -18.93 -14.86 -15.56
N ASP A 256 -19.50 -13.67 -15.67
CA ASP A 256 -18.99 -12.42 -15.11
C ASP A 256 -18.62 -12.50 -13.62
N HIS A 257 -19.55 -13.00 -12.81
CA HIS A 257 -19.34 -13.13 -11.36
C HIS A 257 -18.23 -14.14 -11.01
N ARG A 258 -18.03 -15.18 -11.84
CA ARG A 258 -16.93 -16.13 -11.64
C ARG A 258 -15.59 -15.54 -12.04
N ALA A 259 -15.53 -14.81 -13.15
CA ALA A 259 -14.32 -14.10 -13.56
C ALA A 259 -13.87 -13.08 -12.52
N ALA A 260 -14.83 -12.27 -12.00
CA ALA A 260 -14.56 -11.33 -10.92
C ALA A 260 -14.12 -12.05 -9.63
N GLY A 261 -14.76 -13.17 -9.28
CA GLY A 261 -14.41 -13.96 -8.10
C GLY A 261 -13.01 -14.58 -8.19
N VAL A 262 -12.63 -15.14 -9.34
CA VAL A 262 -11.26 -15.67 -9.55
C VAL A 262 -10.22 -14.57 -9.40
N GLU A 263 -10.45 -13.42 -10.03
CA GLU A 263 -9.53 -12.27 -9.92
C GLU A 263 -9.40 -11.76 -8.48
N ALA A 264 -10.54 -11.60 -7.78
CA ALA A 264 -10.54 -11.12 -6.41
C ALA A 264 -9.77 -12.06 -5.46
N ILE A 265 -10.00 -13.39 -5.59
CA ILE A 265 -9.31 -14.39 -4.76
C ILE A 265 -7.81 -14.45 -5.12
N ALA A 266 -7.47 -14.47 -6.41
CA ALA A 266 -6.08 -14.51 -6.85
C ALA A 266 -5.30 -13.27 -6.39
N SER A 267 -5.90 -12.09 -6.50
CA SER A 267 -5.30 -10.84 -6.07
C SER A 267 -5.16 -10.73 -4.54
N THR A 268 -6.11 -11.28 -3.79
CA THR A 268 -6.02 -11.36 -2.32
C THR A 268 -4.87 -12.27 -1.89
N GLY A 269 -4.68 -13.38 -2.58
CA GLY A 269 -3.54 -14.27 -2.36
C GLY A 269 -2.18 -13.60 -2.57
N GLY A 270 -2.12 -12.53 -3.36
CA GLY A 270 -0.91 -11.73 -3.56
C GLY A 270 -0.31 -11.17 -2.27
N GLN A 271 -1.15 -10.92 -1.26
CA GLN A 271 -0.68 -10.48 0.06
C GLN A 271 0.10 -11.56 0.84
N LEU A 272 -0.03 -12.82 0.44
CA LEU A 272 0.74 -13.93 1.02
C LEU A 272 2.04 -14.18 0.26
N MET A 273 2.15 -13.68 -0.99
CA MET A 273 3.25 -14.04 -1.87
C MET A 273 4.49 -13.18 -1.64
N PRO A 274 5.64 -13.78 -1.24
CA PRO A 274 6.91 -13.07 -1.19
C PRO A 274 7.34 -12.54 -2.56
N PRO A 275 8.19 -11.48 -2.65
CA PRO A 275 8.95 -10.87 -1.56
C PRO A 275 8.25 -9.76 -0.79
N VAL A 276 7.22 -9.06 -1.33
CA VAL A 276 6.68 -7.87 -0.66
C VAL A 276 5.61 -8.22 0.38
N MET A 277 4.73 -9.16 0.08
CA MET A 277 3.64 -9.59 0.96
C MET A 277 2.70 -8.41 1.38
N GLY A 278 1.73 -8.68 2.22
CA GLY A 278 0.85 -7.66 2.79
C GLY A 278 1.40 -7.07 4.09
N VAL A 279 0.77 -6.00 4.57
CA VAL A 279 1.15 -5.26 5.79
C VAL A 279 1.33 -6.18 7.01
N ALA A 280 0.52 -7.21 7.13
CA ALA A 280 0.58 -8.16 8.25
C ALA A 280 1.95 -8.84 8.41
N ALA A 281 2.64 -9.11 7.31
CA ALA A 281 3.97 -9.75 7.37
C ALA A 281 5.04 -8.83 7.95
N PHE A 282 4.95 -7.52 7.69
CA PHE A 282 5.86 -6.53 8.27
C PHE A 282 5.59 -6.33 9.76
N ILE A 283 4.31 -6.23 10.15
CA ILE A 283 3.91 -6.16 11.56
C ILE A 283 4.39 -7.43 12.29
N MET A 284 4.25 -8.60 11.68
CA MET A 284 4.72 -9.86 12.25
C MET A 284 6.25 -9.84 12.46
N ALA A 285 7.01 -9.36 11.49
CA ALA A 285 8.47 -9.22 11.61
C ALA A 285 8.86 -8.32 12.79
N GLU A 286 8.18 -7.19 12.96
CA GLU A 286 8.41 -6.24 14.04
C GLU A 286 7.98 -6.81 15.40
N MET A 287 6.80 -7.44 15.50
CA MET A 287 6.31 -8.05 16.74
C MET A 287 7.16 -9.23 17.22
N LEU A 288 7.66 -10.03 16.28
CA LEU A 288 8.51 -11.19 16.59
C LEU A 288 10.00 -10.82 16.72
N ASN A 289 10.34 -9.56 16.46
CA ASN A 289 11.72 -9.08 16.38
C ASN A 289 12.61 -9.96 15.47
N MET A 290 12.08 -10.34 14.31
CA MET A 290 12.73 -11.18 13.32
C MET A 290 13.02 -10.43 12.04
N PRO A 291 14.15 -10.70 11.35
CA PRO A 291 14.41 -10.15 10.03
C PRO A 291 13.26 -10.48 9.05
N TYR A 292 12.77 -9.47 8.33
CA TYR A 292 11.67 -9.64 7.39
C TYR A 292 11.89 -10.76 6.36
N GLY A 293 13.14 -10.93 5.90
CA GLY A 293 13.48 -12.01 4.96
C GLY A 293 13.14 -13.41 5.47
N GLN A 294 13.24 -13.66 6.78
CA GLN A 294 12.87 -14.94 7.39
C GLN A 294 11.35 -15.13 7.40
N ILE A 295 10.59 -14.07 7.70
CA ILE A 295 9.12 -14.09 7.62
C ILE A 295 8.68 -14.35 6.17
N ALA A 296 9.30 -13.69 5.20
CA ALA A 296 9.01 -13.89 3.79
C ALA A 296 9.29 -15.33 3.33
N LEU A 297 10.40 -15.91 3.73
CA LEU A 297 10.72 -17.32 3.42
C LEU A 297 9.71 -18.29 4.06
N ALA A 298 9.34 -18.07 5.32
CA ALA A 298 8.31 -18.89 5.99
C ALA A 298 6.94 -18.75 5.32
N GLY A 299 6.59 -17.54 4.83
CA GLY A 299 5.36 -17.25 4.11
C GLY A 299 5.27 -17.91 2.73
N LEU A 300 6.39 -18.32 2.15
CA LEU A 300 6.42 -18.95 0.81
C LEU A 300 5.62 -20.26 0.79
N ILE A 301 5.70 -21.07 1.83
CA ILE A 301 5.00 -22.38 1.89
C ILE A 301 3.48 -22.19 1.83
N PRO A 302 2.84 -21.42 2.73
CA PRO A 302 1.41 -21.18 2.64
C PRO A 302 0.98 -20.45 1.36
N ALA A 303 1.80 -19.53 0.83
CA ALA A 303 1.52 -18.85 -0.42
C ALA A 303 1.47 -19.83 -1.61
N VAL A 304 2.46 -20.69 -1.75
CA VAL A 304 2.50 -21.73 -2.80
C VAL A 304 1.31 -22.67 -2.64
N ALA A 305 1.01 -23.15 -1.43
CA ALA A 305 -0.13 -24.00 -1.18
C ALA A 305 -1.46 -23.34 -1.57
N PHE A 306 -1.64 -22.06 -1.25
CA PHE A 306 -2.82 -21.29 -1.63
C PHE A 306 -2.98 -21.23 -3.16
N TYR A 307 -1.93 -20.84 -3.88
CA TYR A 307 -2.01 -20.71 -5.34
C TYR A 307 -2.16 -22.05 -6.04
N LEU A 308 -1.53 -23.12 -5.55
CA LEU A 308 -1.74 -24.48 -6.07
C LEU A 308 -3.19 -24.94 -5.87
N ALA A 309 -3.76 -24.72 -4.69
CA ALA A 309 -5.16 -25.03 -4.42
C ALA A 309 -6.09 -24.25 -5.36
N LEU A 310 -5.84 -22.95 -5.54
CA LEU A 310 -6.64 -22.11 -6.43
C LEU A 310 -6.54 -22.55 -7.91
N LEU A 311 -5.34 -22.91 -8.38
CA LEU A 311 -5.12 -23.44 -9.72
C LEU A 311 -5.88 -24.77 -9.93
N LEU A 312 -5.90 -25.67 -8.95
CA LEU A 312 -6.65 -26.92 -8.98
C LEU A 312 -8.16 -26.67 -9.03
N VAL A 313 -8.68 -25.81 -8.18
CA VAL A 313 -10.12 -25.46 -8.18
C VAL A 313 -10.55 -24.88 -9.50
N VAL A 314 -9.76 -23.99 -10.08
CA VAL A 314 -10.05 -23.37 -11.37
C VAL A 314 -9.94 -24.38 -12.51
N ASP A 315 -8.94 -25.28 -12.50
CA ASP A 315 -8.80 -26.34 -13.51
C ASP A 315 -10.02 -27.28 -13.52
N LEU A 316 -10.41 -27.77 -12.34
CA LEU A 316 -11.58 -28.65 -12.19
C LEU A 316 -12.88 -27.95 -12.59
N SER A 317 -13.03 -26.67 -12.21
CA SER A 317 -14.20 -25.86 -12.58
C SER A 317 -14.26 -25.60 -14.07
N ALA A 318 -13.13 -25.34 -14.72
CA ALA A 318 -13.03 -25.11 -16.15
C ALA A 318 -13.39 -26.38 -16.96
N ARG A 319 -12.90 -27.54 -16.52
CA ARG A 319 -13.25 -28.84 -17.15
C ARG A 319 -14.75 -29.14 -17.05
N ARG A 320 -15.37 -28.88 -15.89
CA ARG A 320 -16.81 -29.07 -15.69
C ARG A 320 -17.64 -28.05 -16.45
N GLY A 321 -17.16 -26.82 -16.60
CA GLY A 321 -17.87 -25.71 -17.24
C GLY A 321 -17.68 -25.61 -18.76
N GLY A 322 -16.87 -26.49 -19.39
CA GLY A 322 -16.60 -26.45 -20.82
C GLY A 322 -15.90 -25.18 -21.30
N GLN A 323 -15.09 -24.54 -20.42
CA GLN A 323 -14.38 -23.32 -20.77
C GLN A 323 -13.26 -23.61 -21.77
N ARG A 324 -13.19 -22.81 -22.85
CA ARG A 324 -12.15 -22.99 -23.84
C ARG A 324 -10.78 -22.47 -23.35
N ALA A 325 -9.75 -23.14 -23.85
CA ALA A 325 -8.39 -22.60 -23.77
C ALA A 325 -8.23 -21.42 -24.75
N MET A 326 -7.17 -20.63 -24.60
CA MET A 326 -6.75 -19.67 -25.62
C MET A 326 -6.23 -20.39 -26.83
N THR A 327 -6.48 -19.85 -28.02
CA THR A 327 -5.93 -20.36 -29.27
C THR A 327 -4.44 -20.07 -29.34
N ALA A 328 -3.72 -20.82 -30.22
CA ALA A 328 -2.30 -20.58 -30.46
C ALA A 328 -2.04 -19.16 -30.98
N GLU A 329 -2.96 -18.65 -31.79
CA GLU A 329 -2.89 -17.28 -32.34
C GLU A 329 -3.11 -16.22 -31.25
N GLU A 330 -4.10 -16.41 -30.36
CA GLU A 330 -4.33 -15.51 -29.22
C GLU A 330 -3.08 -15.42 -28.30
N VAL A 331 -2.38 -16.53 -28.09
CA VAL A 331 -1.14 -16.57 -27.32
C VAL A 331 0.04 -15.98 -28.11
N ALA A 332 0.12 -16.23 -29.40
CA ALA A 332 1.18 -15.67 -30.25
C ALA A 332 1.11 -14.16 -30.41
N ASN A 333 -0.11 -13.60 -30.40
CA ASN A 333 -0.35 -12.17 -30.48
C ASN A 333 0.02 -11.40 -29.21
N THR A 334 0.42 -12.10 -28.12
CA THR A 334 0.98 -11.41 -26.95
C THR A 334 2.35 -10.83 -27.26
N ALA A 335 2.66 -9.70 -26.67
CA ALA A 335 3.92 -9.02 -26.92
C ALA A 335 5.13 -9.93 -26.63
N ALA A 336 6.19 -9.79 -27.43
CA ALA A 336 7.38 -10.61 -27.31
C ALA A 336 8.04 -10.44 -25.92
N LEU A 337 8.36 -11.55 -25.23
CA LEU A 337 8.97 -11.49 -23.89
C LEU A 337 10.47 -11.19 -23.96
N LEU A 338 11.20 -11.83 -24.91
CA LEU A 338 12.66 -11.70 -25.01
C LEU A 338 13.17 -10.26 -25.06
N PRO A 339 12.53 -9.32 -25.78
CA PRO A 339 12.95 -7.92 -25.77
C PRO A 339 12.78 -7.22 -24.43
N ARG A 340 11.92 -7.74 -23.55
CA ARG A 340 11.52 -7.13 -22.28
C ARG A 340 11.93 -7.94 -21.03
N ILE A 341 12.63 -9.07 -21.22
CA ILE A 341 13.00 -9.98 -20.11
C ILE A 341 13.89 -9.30 -19.06
N HIS A 342 14.69 -8.30 -19.48
CA HIS A 342 15.54 -7.53 -18.57
C HIS A 342 14.71 -6.75 -17.53
N LEU A 343 13.41 -6.45 -17.79
CA LEU A 343 12.53 -5.85 -16.80
C LEU A 343 12.24 -6.77 -15.59
N LEU A 344 12.65 -8.04 -15.62
CA LEU A 344 12.64 -8.92 -14.45
C LEU A 344 13.81 -8.65 -13.49
N LEU A 345 14.81 -7.88 -13.91
CA LEU A 345 16.00 -7.59 -13.09
C LEU A 345 15.65 -6.92 -11.74
N PRO A 346 14.78 -5.88 -11.67
CA PRO A 346 14.45 -5.24 -10.40
C PRO A 346 13.84 -6.18 -9.35
N PRO A 347 12.82 -7.01 -9.66
CA PRO A 347 12.34 -8.01 -8.71
C PRO A 347 13.41 -9.02 -8.26
N ILE A 348 14.29 -9.43 -9.17
CA ILE A 348 15.41 -10.33 -8.85
C ILE A 348 16.39 -9.65 -7.89
N VAL A 349 16.73 -8.37 -8.15
CA VAL A 349 17.58 -7.56 -7.26
C VAL A 349 16.95 -7.41 -5.87
N LEU A 350 15.63 -7.19 -5.80
CA LEU A 350 14.90 -7.13 -4.54
C LEU A 350 15.05 -8.42 -3.74
N VAL A 351 14.75 -9.56 -4.36
CA VAL A 351 14.86 -10.88 -3.71
C VAL A 351 16.29 -11.15 -3.27
N PHE A 352 17.26 -10.88 -4.15
CA PHE A 352 18.67 -11.07 -3.84
C PHE A 352 19.13 -10.23 -2.64
N ALA A 353 18.76 -8.94 -2.60
CA ALA A 353 19.10 -8.07 -1.48
C ALA A 353 18.48 -8.55 -0.16
N LEU A 354 17.20 -8.95 -0.16
CA LEU A 354 16.54 -9.50 1.03
C LEU A 354 17.18 -10.79 1.53
N VAL A 355 17.53 -11.72 0.63
CA VAL A 355 18.18 -12.99 0.99
C VAL A 355 19.63 -12.76 1.44
N SER A 356 20.29 -11.74 0.92
CA SER A 356 21.64 -11.32 1.36
C SER A 356 21.67 -10.66 2.75
N GLY A 357 20.49 -10.50 3.40
CA GLY A 357 20.40 -9.98 4.77
C GLY A 357 20.30 -8.45 4.87
N TYR A 358 20.15 -7.74 3.75
CA TYR A 358 19.83 -6.31 3.80
C TYR A 358 18.46 -6.07 4.42
N SER A 359 18.28 -4.90 5.05
CA SER A 359 16.97 -4.51 5.58
C SER A 359 15.93 -4.41 4.44
N ALA A 360 14.65 -4.61 4.78
CA ALA A 360 13.56 -4.56 3.80
C ALA A 360 13.49 -3.20 3.07
N ALA A 361 13.66 -2.09 3.80
CA ALA A 361 13.67 -0.75 3.22
C ALA A 361 14.85 -0.54 2.25
N TYR A 362 16.06 -0.92 2.66
CA TYR A 362 17.26 -0.87 1.81
C TYR A 362 17.09 -1.70 0.53
N SER A 363 16.57 -2.91 0.67
CA SER A 363 16.32 -3.81 -0.46
C SER A 363 15.32 -3.20 -1.46
N ALA A 364 14.27 -2.57 -0.96
CA ALA A 364 13.27 -1.90 -1.79
C ALA A 364 13.84 -0.66 -2.52
N VAL A 365 14.68 0.14 -1.86
CA VAL A 365 15.35 1.30 -2.49
C VAL A 365 16.35 0.85 -3.56
N ILE A 366 17.18 -0.16 -3.29
CA ILE A 366 18.09 -0.73 -4.30
C ILE A 366 17.32 -1.25 -5.51
N ALA A 367 16.20 -1.95 -5.28
CA ALA A 367 15.33 -2.43 -6.33
C ALA A 367 14.65 -1.29 -7.11
N THR A 368 14.30 -0.19 -6.43
CA THR A 368 13.77 1.02 -7.08
C THR A 368 14.81 1.67 -7.99
N ILE A 369 16.06 1.79 -7.52
CA ILE A 369 17.17 2.28 -8.36
C ILE A 369 17.38 1.37 -9.56
N ALA A 370 17.38 0.05 -9.35
CA ALA A 370 17.43 -0.91 -10.46
C ALA A 370 16.26 -0.74 -11.43
N THR A 371 15.05 -0.44 -10.92
CA THR A 371 13.86 -0.18 -11.75
C THR A 371 14.04 1.05 -12.63
N ILE A 372 14.65 2.11 -12.12
CA ILE A 372 14.92 3.33 -12.89
C ILE A 372 15.96 3.08 -13.97
N ILE A 373 16.98 2.29 -13.69
CA ILE A 373 18.11 2.03 -14.62
C ILE A 373 17.74 1.01 -15.70
N THR A 374 16.98 -0.04 -15.34
CA THR A 374 16.72 -1.20 -16.20
C THR A 374 16.14 -0.85 -17.59
N PRO A 375 15.18 0.08 -17.75
CA PRO A 375 14.64 0.43 -19.07
C PRO A 375 15.69 0.97 -20.05
N PHE A 376 16.74 1.62 -19.55
CA PHE A 376 17.81 2.20 -20.36
C PHE A 376 18.80 1.19 -20.90
N LEU A 377 18.75 -0.06 -20.41
CA LEU A 377 19.60 -1.16 -20.93
C LEU A 377 19.24 -1.52 -22.37
N ARG A 378 18.06 -1.17 -22.86
CA ARG A 378 17.61 -1.51 -24.20
C ARG A 378 16.77 -0.40 -24.81
N ARG A 379 17.11 0.03 -26.05
CA ARG A 379 16.39 1.12 -26.74
C ARG A 379 14.90 0.89 -26.92
N SER A 380 14.46 -0.38 -27.05
CA SER A 380 13.03 -0.72 -27.20
C SER A 380 12.19 -0.53 -25.94
N THR A 381 12.81 -0.35 -24.79
CA THR A 381 12.17 -0.14 -23.48
C THR A 381 12.50 1.22 -22.88
N TRP A 382 13.14 2.10 -23.63
CA TRP A 382 13.41 3.46 -23.17
C TRP A 382 12.09 4.17 -22.86
N ILE A 383 12.04 4.73 -21.67
CA ILE A 383 10.86 5.39 -21.15
C ILE A 383 11.09 6.88 -21.18
N GLY A 384 10.08 7.62 -21.69
CA GLY A 384 10.07 9.07 -21.57
C GLY A 384 9.84 9.50 -20.12
N LEU A 385 10.23 10.73 -19.81
CA LEU A 385 9.96 11.37 -18.50
C LEU A 385 8.49 11.28 -18.08
N ASP A 386 7.57 11.20 -19.04
CA ASP A 386 6.12 11.08 -18.83
C ASP A 386 5.71 9.83 -18.03
N SER A 387 6.45 8.74 -18.20
CA SER A 387 6.17 7.47 -17.49
C SER A 387 6.70 7.47 -16.07
N PHE A 388 7.78 8.22 -15.79
CA PHE A 388 8.31 8.37 -14.43
C PHE A 388 7.48 9.32 -13.57
N ILE A 389 6.86 10.33 -14.17
CA ILE A 389 6.05 11.33 -13.45
C ILE A 389 4.64 10.78 -13.18
N GLY A 390 4.19 9.78 -13.91
CA GLY A 390 2.89 9.13 -13.75
C GLY A 390 2.89 7.92 -12.80
N GLY A 391 4.04 7.44 -12.39
CA GLY A 391 4.21 6.38 -11.39
C GLY A 391 4.41 6.95 -10.00
#